data_6bfeea5afa61670c0d69bce000c2aa2f
#
_entry.id   6bfeea5afa61670c0d69bce000c2aa2f
#
_cell.length_a   1.000
_cell.length_b   1.000
_cell.length_c   1.000
_cell.angle_alpha   90.00
_cell.angle_beta   90.00
_cell.angle_gamma   90.00
#
_symmetry.space_group_name_H-M   'P 1'
#
loop_
_entity.id
_entity.type
_entity.pdbx_description
1 polymer ?
#
loop_
_entity_poly.entity_id
_entity_poly.type
_entity_poly.pdbx_seq_one_letter_code
_entity_poly.pdbx_strand_id
1 'polypeptide(L)'
;MELRDLGKTGIKVSRLGIGTAALGRPAYINLGHAEDLQRNYNQAEMEARTHQVLEAAYAAGIRYFDTARSYGLGEQFMGNWLKTFNPKEISVGSKWGYYYVADWEIEAEVHEVKDHSLGRFQQQWLESEQHLGSHIDLYQVHSATLDSGILTNSAVHQALQELKEQKGIRIGLSLSGAQQAEVLEEAMNISIDGQRLFDAVQATYNVLETSAERMLQTAHEAGMGVIIKEAVANGRLTSRNQEEPFVSDLKQMAWKHQVGMDAIALAFVLHQDWADVVLSGASTVAHLESNVWANSVRLDQEDMDLLRAMAMVSEDYWGKRKSLSWN
;
A
#
# COMPACT_ATOMS: atom_id res chain seq x y z
N MET A 1 -12.72 -14.23 -4.05
CA MET A 1 -12.57 -13.73 -2.65
C MET A 1 -13.87 -13.07 -2.24
N GLU A 2 -14.28 -13.21 -0.98
CA GLU A 2 -15.43 -12.51 -0.43
C GLU A 2 -15.13 -11.00 -0.32
N LEU A 3 -16.15 -10.16 -0.59
CA LEU A 3 -16.06 -8.71 -0.43
C LEU A 3 -16.52 -8.30 0.96
N ARG A 4 -15.85 -7.27 1.51
CA ARG A 4 -16.20 -6.63 2.78
C ARG A 4 -16.25 -5.10 2.61
N ASP A 5 -16.75 -4.41 3.60
CA ASP A 5 -16.66 -2.97 3.64
C ASP A 5 -15.25 -2.51 4.08
N LEU A 6 -14.74 -1.45 3.47
CA LEU A 6 -13.55 -0.74 3.94
C LEU A 6 -13.99 0.19 5.09
N GLY A 7 -13.93 -0.29 6.32
CA GLY A 7 -14.48 0.41 7.47
C GLY A 7 -15.95 0.82 7.24
N LYS A 8 -16.28 2.08 7.51
CA LYS A 8 -17.60 2.68 7.26
C LYS A 8 -17.64 3.57 6.01
N THR A 9 -16.71 3.40 5.09
CA THR A 9 -16.62 4.23 3.88
C THR A 9 -17.71 3.93 2.85
N GLY A 10 -18.29 2.74 2.87
CA GLY A 10 -19.20 2.24 1.83
C GLY A 10 -18.46 1.67 0.60
N ILE A 11 -17.12 1.70 0.58
CA ILE A 11 -16.30 1.08 -0.47
C ILE A 11 -16.23 -0.42 -0.22
N LYS A 12 -16.53 -1.23 -1.26
CA LYS A 12 -16.40 -2.69 -1.19
C LYS A 12 -15.01 -3.14 -1.65
N VAL A 13 -14.36 -3.98 -0.85
CA VAL A 13 -12.98 -4.42 -1.08
C VAL A 13 -12.83 -5.91 -0.84
N SER A 14 -11.87 -6.54 -1.51
CA SER A 14 -11.36 -7.86 -1.13
C SER A 14 -10.31 -7.71 -0.02
N ARG A 15 -10.15 -8.71 0.83
CA ARG A 15 -9.16 -8.67 1.92
C ARG A 15 -7.71 -8.57 1.42
N LEU A 16 -7.41 -9.15 0.27
CA LEU A 16 -6.15 -8.91 -0.44
C LEU A 16 -6.39 -7.85 -1.51
N GLY A 17 -5.53 -6.83 -1.56
CA GLY A 17 -5.47 -5.81 -2.59
C GLY A 17 -4.17 -5.89 -3.39
N ILE A 18 -4.04 -5.13 -4.46
CA ILE A 18 -2.81 -5.01 -5.25
C ILE A 18 -2.31 -3.58 -5.26
N GLY A 19 -1.03 -3.36 -4.88
CA GLY A 19 -0.34 -2.08 -4.97
C GLY A 19 0.57 -2.02 -6.19
N THR A 20 0.59 -0.90 -6.91
CA THR A 20 1.35 -0.75 -8.16
C THR A 20 2.69 -0.03 -7.99
N ALA A 21 3.18 0.18 -6.76
CA ALA A 21 4.43 0.91 -6.51
C ALA A 21 5.65 0.30 -7.22
N ALA A 22 5.69 -1.03 -7.34
CA ALA A 22 6.74 -1.79 -8.01
C ALA A 22 6.47 -2.02 -9.52
N LEU A 23 5.36 -1.52 -10.05
CA LEU A 23 4.95 -1.74 -11.44
C LEU A 23 5.05 -0.47 -12.31
N GLY A 24 4.94 0.70 -11.69
CA GLY A 24 4.82 1.96 -12.42
C GLY A 24 6.13 2.67 -12.72
N ARG A 25 7.27 2.18 -12.24
CA ARG A 25 8.59 2.83 -12.36
C ARG A 25 9.73 1.81 -12.36
N PRO A 26 10.91 2.13 -12.97
CA PRO A 26 12.00 1.18 -13.13
C PRO A 26 12.70 0.83 -11.82
N ALA A 27 12.83 1.75 -10.88
CA ALA A 27 13.51 1.52 -9.60
C ALA A 27 12.54 1.55 -8.42
N TYR A 28 12.68 0.60 -7.50
CA TYR A 28 11.94 0.54 -6.25
C TYR A 28 12.76 -0.09 -5.12
N ILE A 29 12.37 0.16 -3.87
CA ILE A 29 13.10 -0.29 -2.68
C ILE A 29 12.81 -1.75 -2.27
N ASN A 30 12.36 -2.60 -3.18
CA ASN A 30 12.16 -4.03 -2.93
C ASN A 30 13.42 -4.84 -3.23
N LEU A 31 13.71 -5.83 -2.40
CA LEU A 31 14.79 -6.78 -2.68
C LEU A 31 14.53 -7.50 -4.02
N GLY A 32 15.50 -7.45 -4.93
CA GLY A 32 15.46 -8.15 -6.22
C GLY A 32 14.47 -7.54 -7.22
N HIS A 33 14.15 -6.25 -7.13
CA HIS A 33 13.22 -5.60 -8.05
C HIS A 33 13.73 -5.59 -9.48
N ALA A 34 15.02 -5.29 -9.70
CA ALA A 34 15.63 -5.30 -11.03
C ALA A 34 15.55 -6.68 -11.71
N GLU A 35 15.73 -7.77 -10.94
CA GLU A 35 15.59 -9.15 -11.42
C GLU A 35 14.15 -9.45 -11.84
N ASP A 36 13.16 -8.97 -11.09
CA ASP A 36 11.72 -9.11 -11.42
C ASP A 36 11.39 -8.47 -12.76
N LEU A 37 11.95 -7.29 -13.00
CA LEU A 37 11.81 -6.57 -14.25
C LEU A 37 12.69 -7.15 -15.36
N GLN A 38 13.51 -8.20 -15.05
CA GLN A 38 14.50 -8.75 -15.98
C GLN A 38 15.45 -7.68 -16.55
N ARG A 39 15.66 -6.61 -15.76
CA ARG A 39 16.37 -5.37 -16.17
C ARG A 39 15.87 -4.77 -17.48
N ASN A 40 14.62 -5.01 -17.79
CA ASN A 40 13.93 -4.40 -18.94
C ASN A 40 12.99 -3.28 -18.45
N TYR A 41 13.44 -2.06 -18.65
CA TYR A 41 12.78 -0.83 -18.20
C TYR A 41 12.08 -0.09 -19.34
N ASN A 42 11.87 -0.75 -20.47
CA ASN A 42 11.07 -0.18 -21.56
C ASN A 42 9.64 0.08 -21.07
N GLN A 43 9.16 1.29 -21.25
CA GLN A 43 7.84 1.72 -20.72
C GLN A 43 6.68 0.85 -21.22
N ALA A 44 6.69 0.49 -22.51
CA ALA A 44 5.63 -0.35 -23.09
C ALA A 44 5.66 -1.78 -22.52
N GLU A 45 6.85 -2.35 -22.29
CA GLU A 45 7.01 -3.66 -21.66
C GLU A 45 6.58 -3.63 -20.19
N MET A 46 6.88 -2.54 -19.47
CA MET A 46 6.44 -2.36 -18.10
C MET A 46 4.93 -2.19 -18.02
N GLU A 47 4.32 -1.45 -18.94
CA GLU A 47 2.87 -1.34 -19.04
C GLU A 47 2.21 -2.70 -19.29
N ALA A 48 2.71 -3.46 -20.27
CA ALA A 48 2.21 -4.80 -20.58
C ALA A 48 2.31 -5.74 -19.37
N ARG A 49 3.43 -5.73 -18.64
CA ARG A 49 3.61 -6.48 -17.39
C ARG A 49 2.64 -6.04 -16.32
N THR A 50 2.45 -4.73 -16.16
CA THR A 50 1.48 -4.18 -15.21
C THR A 50 0.08 -4.71 -15.52
N HIS A 51 -0.35 -4.66 -16.78
CA HIS A 51 -1.65 -5.19 -17.18
C HIS A 51 -1.79 -6.69 -16.88
N GLN A 52 -0.76 -7.51 -17.17
CA GLN A 52 -0.77 -8.94 -16.84
C GLN A 52 -0.96 -9.19 -15.33
N VAL A 53 -0.27 -8.43 -14.47
CA VAL A 53 -0.42 -8.56 -13.02
C VAL A 53 -1.81 -8.11 -12.55
N LEU A 54 -2.34 -6.99 -13.08
CA LEU A 54 -3.68 -6.49 -12.72
C LEU A 54 -4.78 -7.46 -13.18
N GLU A 55 -4.66 -8.04 -14.37
CA GLU A 55 -5.60 -9.05 -14.89
C GLU A 55 -5.56 -10.34 -14.05
N ALA A 56 -4.36 -10.82 -13.71
CA ALA A 56 -4.20 -11.98 -12.84
C ALA A 56 -4.78 -11.69 -11.43
N ALA A 57 -4.58 -10.50 -10.89
CA ALA A 57 -5.17 -10.07 -9.62
C ALA A 57 -6.70 -10.08 -9.68
N TYR A 58 -7.27 -9.51 -10.73
CA TYR A 58 -8.71 -9.52 -10.94
C TYR A 58 -9.27 -10.94 -11.08
N ALA A 59 -8.59 -11.80 -11.84
CA ALA A 59 -8.96 -13.22 -12.02
C ALA A 59 -8.89 -14.01 -10.70
N ALA A 60 -7.92 -13.70 -9.82
CA ALA A 60 -7.79 -14.26 -8.48
C ALA A 60 -8.88 -13.76 -7.50
N GLY A 61 -9.72 -12.80 -7.90
CA GLY A 61 -10.80 -12.24 -7.10
C GLY A 61 -10.41 -11.01 -6.28
N ILE A 62 -9.25 -10.40 -6.53
CA ILE A 62 -8.88 -9.11 -5.95
C ILE A 62 -9.78 -8.02 -6.54
N ARG A 63 -10.26 -7.11 -5.67
CA ARG A 63 -11.19 -6.02 -6.03
C ARG A 63 -10.75 -4.65 -5.51
N TYR A 64 -9.62 -4.55 -4.83
CA TYR A 64 -9.01 -3.28 -4.44
C TYR A 64 -7.65 -3.10 -5.12
N PHE A 65 -7.50 -1.99 -5.86
CA PHE A 65 -6.34 -1.63 -6.66
C PHE A 65 -5.78 -0.29 -6.17
N ASP A 66 -4.50 -0.26 -5.80
CA ASP A 66 -3.86 0.89 -5.16
C ASP A 66 -2.69 1.41 -6.00
N THR A 67 -2.70 2.72 -6.27
CA THR A 67 -1.65 3.42 -7.01
C THR A 67 -1.28 4.75 -6.33
N ALA A 68 -0.44 5.57 -6.97
CA ALA A 68 -0.10 6.93 -6.53
C ALA A 68 0.52 7.75 -7.67
N ARG A 69 0.43 9.10 -7.55
CA ARG A 69 1.10 10.02 -8.47
C ARG A 69 2.62 9.83 -8.52
N SER A 70 3.24 9.46 -7.40
CA SER A 70 4.69 9.26 -7.32
C SER A 70 5.17 7.90 -7.87
N TYR A 71 4.28 7.02 -8.29
CA TYR A 71 4.67 5.71 -8.82
C TYR A 71 5.00 5.77 -10.32
N GLY A 72 5.71 6.81 -10.77
CA GLY A 72 6.09 6.98 -12.16
C GLY A 72 4.87 7.04 -13.10
N LEU A 73 4.71 6.03 -13.94
CA LEU A 73 3.58 5.88 -14.86
C LEU A 73 2.45 4.99 -14.32
N GLY A 74 2.48 4.63 -13.02
CA GLY A 74 1.54 3.68 -12.42
C GLY A 74 0.07 4.03 -12.59
N GLU A 75 -0.31 5.32 -12.44
CA GLU A 75 -1.70 5.76 -12.71
C GLU A 75 -2.06 5.67 -14.20
N GLN A 76 -1.13 6.01 -15.08
CA GLN A 76 -1.34 5.91 -16.53
C GLN A 76 -1.54 4.45 -16.96
N PHE A 77 -0.67 3.54 -16.49
CA PHE A 77 -0.78 2.11 -16.81
C PHE A 77 -2.10 1.53 -16.26
N MET A 78 -2.44 1.84 -15.02
CA MET A 78 -3.72 1.42 -14.45
C MET A 78 -4.91 2.02 -15.23
N GLY A 79 -4.87 3.30 -15.56
CA GLY A 79 -5.93 3.96 -16.32
C GLY A 79 -6.14 3.36 -17.73
N ASN A 80 -5.05 3.00 -18.41
CA ASN A 80 -5.12 2.30 -19.69
C ASN A 80 -5.71 0.89 -19.55
N TRP A 81 -5.32 0.16 -18.50
CA TRP A 81 -5.93 -1.14 -18.17
C TRP A 81 -7.42 -1.02 -17.88
N LEU A 82 -7.84 -0.04 -17.06
CA LEU A 82 -9.25 0.21 -16.77
C LEU A 82 -10.09 0.47 -18.03
N LYS A 83 -9.55 1.22 -18.98
CA LYS A 83 -10.21 1.52 -20.26
C LYS A 83 -10.31 0.31 -21.18
N THR A 84 -9.26 -0.52 -21.25
CA THR A 84 -9.17 -1.63 -22.19
C THR A 84 -9.80 -2.91 -21.66
N PHE A 85 -9.52 -3.28 -20.41
CA PHE A 85 -10.03 -4.49 -19.76
C PHE A 85 -11.45 -4.31 -19.20
N ASN A 86 -11.78 -3.07 -18.77
CA ASN A 86 -13.09 -2.67 -18.21
C ASN A 86 -13.58 -3.59 -17.08
N PRO A 87 -12.77 -3.78 -16.01
CA PRO A 87 -13.13 -4.65 -14.88
C PRO A 87 -14.40 -4.13 -14.18
N LYS A 88 -15.16 -5.04 -13.58
CA LYS A 88 -16.38 -4.69 -12.85
C LYS A 88 -16.21 -4.92 -11.36
N GLU A 89 -16.98 -4.17 -10.57
CA GLU A 89 -17.04 -4.33 -9.11
C GLU A 89 -15.66 -4.20 -8.45
N ILE A 90 -14.86 -3.24 -8.89
CA ILE A 90 -13.56 -2.93 -8.30
C ILE A 90 -13.62 -1.60 -7.57
N SER A 91 -12.66 -1.40 -6.67
CA SER A 91 -12.39 -0.11 -6.03
C SER A 91 -10.94 0.29 -6.25
N VAL A 92 -10.72 1.57 -6.54
CA VAL A 92 -9.41 2.14 -6.85
C VAL A 92 -9.04 3.21 -5.84
N GLY A 93 -7.87 3.03 -5.23
CA GLY A 93 -7.23 4.05 -4.40
C GLY A 93 -6.05 4.70 -5.11
N SER A 94 -5.92 6.03 -5.00
CA SER A 94 -4.70 6.73 -5.39
C SER A 94 -4.22 7.68 -4.32
N LYS A 95 -3.01 8.27 -4.51
CA LYS A 95 -2.35 9.11 -3.50
C LYS A 95 -1.67 10.29 -4.17
N TRP A 96 -1.63 11.42 -3.42
CA TRP A 96 -0.98 12.67 -3.81
C TRP A 96 -0.03 13.16 -2.70
N GLY A 97 0.84 14.12 -3.01
CA GLY A 97 1.74 14.74 -2.03
C GLY A 97 3.20 14.27 -2.15
N TYR A 98 3.48 13.38 -3.09
CA TYR A 98 4.80 13.11 -3.64
C TYR A 98 4.74 13.20 -5.15
N TYR A 99 5.83 13.61 -5.77
CA TYR A 99 5.98 13.54 -7.22
C TYR A 99 7.31 12.87 -7.59
N TYR A 100 7.23 12.06 -8.63
CA TYR A 100 8.36 11.33 -9.17
C TYR A 100 9.26 12.30 -9.95
N VAL A 101 10.58 12.28 -9.66
CA VAL A 101 11.57 13.19 -10.24
C VAL A 101 12.77 12.47 -10.86
N ALA A 102 12.81 11.13 -10.79
CA ALA A 102 13.93 10.36 -11.33
C ALA A 102 13.98 10.27 -12.85
N ASP A 103 12.95 10.78 -13.56
CA ASP A 103 12.88 10.79 -15.04
C ASP A 103 13.25 9.44 -15.69
N TRP A 104 12.77 8.34 -15.09
CA TRP A 104 13.02 6.96 -15.50
C TRP A 104 14.45 6.44 -15.25
N GLU A 105 15.31 7.25 -14.60
CA GLU A 105 16.67 6.85 -14.23
C GLU A 105 16.67 5.97 -12.97
N ILE A 106 17.41 4.84 -13.02
CA ILE A 106 17.50 3.87 -11.92
C ILE A 106 18.41 4.39 -10.81
N GLU A 107 19.52 5.03 -11.17
CA GLU A 107 20.56 5.52 -10.26
C GLU A 107 20.38 7.02 -9.92
N ALA A 108 19.12 7.52 -9.99
CA ALA A 108 18.83 8.90 -9.64
C ALA A 108 19.16 9.16 -8.15
N GLU A 109 19.80 10.30 -7.84
CA GLU A 109 20.07 10.70 -6.45
C GLU A 109 18.78 10.92 -5.64
N VAL A 110 17.72 11.39 -6.30
CA VAL A 110 16.41 11.64 -5.73
C VAL A 110 15.34 11.04 -6.64
N HIS A 111 14.56 10.12 -6.13
CA HIS A 111 13.47 9.49 -6.88
C HIS A 111 12.14 10.21 -6.71
N GLU A 112 11.88 10.74 -5.52
CA GLU A 112 10.61 11.35 -5.15
C GLU A 112 10.83 12.59 -4.27
N VAL A 113 9.99 13.60 -4.45
CA VAL A 113 9.97 14.79 -3.60
C VAL A 113 8.61 14.93 -2.94
N LYS A 114 8.60 15.09 -1.61
CA LYS A 114 7.39 15.33 -0.82
C LYS A 114 6.96 16.79 -0.90
N ASP A 115 5.69 17.03 -1.20
CA ASP A 115 5.08 18.35 -1.21
C ASP A 115 3.58 18.25 -0.91
N HIS A 116 3.19 18.55 0.32
CA HIS A 116 1.80 18.56 0.78
C HIS A 116 1.16 19.98 0.71
N SER A 117 1.64 20.84 -0.18
CA SER A 117 1.04 22.16 -0.40
C SER A 117 -0.32 22.05 -1.12
N LEU A 118 -1.16 23.07 -0.94
CA LEU A 118 -2.44 23.18 -1.63
C LEU A 118 -2.28 23.20 -3.15
N GLY A 119 -1.27 23.91 -3.68
CA GLY A 119 -1.01 23.95 -5.11
C GLY A 119 -0.65 22.57 -5.67
N ARG A 120 0.15 21.77 -4.92
CA ARG A 120 0.46 20.39 -5.32
C ARG A 120 -0.76 19.49 -5.30
N PHE A 121 -1.59 19.59 -4.27
CA PHE A 121 -2.85 18.85 -4.22
C PHE A 121 -3.72 19.13 -5.44
N GLN A 122 -3.97 20.41 -5.74
CA GLN A 122 -4.82 20.81 -6.86
C GLN A 122 -4.27 20.31 -8.21
N GLN A 123 -2.97 20.44 -8.42
CA GLN A 123 -2.32 19.94 -9.64
C GLN A 123 -2.46 18.41 -9.75
N GLN A 124 -2.10 17.69 -8.70
CA GLN A 124 -2.08 16.21 -8.74
C GLN A 124 -3.47 15.60 -8.78
N TRP A 125 -4.49 16.27 -8.22
CA TRP A 125 -5.87 15.83 -8.41
C TRP A 125 -6.27 15.85 -9.89
N LEU A 126 -5.98 16.92 -10.61
CA LEU A 126 -6.29 17.03 -12.04
C LEU A 126 -5.55 15.95 -12.86
N GLU A 127 -4.30 15.69 -12.53
CA GLU A 127 -3.51 14.62 -13.17
C GLU A 127 -4.09 13.23 -12.90
N SER A 128 -4.46 12.93 -11.64
CA SER A 128 -5.07 11.67 -11.25
C SER A 128 -6.44 11.47 -11.92
N GLU A 129 -7.26 12.52 -11.96
CA GLU A 129 -8.57 12.51 -12.64
C GLU A 129 -8.41 12.28 -14.15
N GLN A 130 -7.37 12.85 -14.78
CA GLN A 130 -7.06 12.63 -16.20
C GLN A 130 -6.71 11.16 -16.51
N HIS A 131 -5.95 10.49 -15.62
CA HIS A 131 -5.53 9.11 -15.83
C HIS A 131 -6.61 8.10 -15.45
N LEU A 132 -7.19 8.25 -14.27
CA LEU A 132 -8.09 7.26 -13.66
C LEU A 132 -9.58 7.60 -13.83
N GLY A 133 -9.91 8.86 -14.12
CA GLY A 133 -11.30 9.30 -14.32
C GLY A 133 -12.18 9.07 -13.10
N SER A 134 -13.39 8.61 -13.33
CA SER A 134 -14.39 8.32 -12.28
C SER A 134 -14.15 7.01 -11.52
N HIS A 135 -13.01 6.33 -11.75
CA HIS A 135 -12.71 5.10 -11.03
C HIS A 135 -12.08 5.35 -9.65
N ILE A 136 -11.70 6.59 -9.31
CA ILE A 136 -11.12 6.89 -7.99
C ILE A 136 -12.23 6.84 -6.93
N ASP A 137 -12.15 5.85 -6.02
CA ASP A 137 -13.04 5.72 -4.87
C ASP A 137 -12.41 6.30 -3.59
N LEU A 138 -11.06 6.20 -3.47
CA LEU A 138 -10.30 6.67 -2.32
C LEU A 138 -9.10 7.51 -2.78
N TYR A 139 -8.99 8.76 -2.32
CA TYR A 139 -7.85 9.63 -2.60
C TYR A 139 -7.11 9.98 -1.32
N GLN A 140 -5.81 9.67 -1.25
CA GLN A 140 -5.07 9.66 0.00
C GLN A 140 -3.92 10.67 0.00
N VAL A 141 -3.69 11.33 1.14
CA VAL A 141 -2.43 12.03 1.41
C VAL A 141 -1.30 10.98 1.48
N HIS A 142 -0.25 11.15 0.69
CA HIS A 142 0.84 10.16 0.60
C HIS A 142 1.90 10.39 1.68
N SER A 143 2.14 9.39 2.54
CA SER A 143 3.18 9.38 3.58
C SER A 143 3.14 10.60 4.51
N ALA A 144 1.99 10.82 5.15
CA ALA A 144 1.85 11.81 6.21
C ALA A 144 2.81 11.50 7.38
N THR A 145 3.47 12.54 7.88
CA THR A 145 4.39 12.51 9.02
C THR A 145 4.16 13.77 9.87
N LEU A 146 4.58 13.77 11.14
CA LEU A 146 4.39 14.92 12.04
C LEU A 146 5.03 16.21 11.49
N ASP A 147 6.18 16.07 10.84
CA ASP A 147 6.96 17.17 10.25
C ASP A 147 6.50 17.60 8.85
N SER A 148 5.60 16.84 8.22
CA SER A 148 5.13 17.17 6.85
C SER A 148 4.18 18.36 6.78
N GLY A 149 3.72 18.87 7.92
CA GLY A 149 2.78 19.97 8.04
C GLY A 149 1.33 19.65 7.62
N ILE A 150 1.08 18.47 7.08
CA ILE A 150 -0.26 18.10 6.56
C ILE A 150 -1.32 18.05 7.66
N LEU A 151 -0.94 17.67 8.89
CA LEU A 151 -1.89 17.56 10.01
C LEU A 151 -2.43 18.91 10.51
N THR A 152 -1.77 20.00 10.15
CA THR A 152 -2.16 21.38 10.55
C THR A 152 -2.50 22.29 9.36
N ASN A 153 -2.45 21.79 8.13
CA ASN A 153 -2.70 22.56 6.92
C ASN A 153 -4.20 22.73 6.64
N SER A 154 -4.83 23.70 7.29
CA SER A 154 -6.29 23.93 7.17
C SER A 154 -6.75 24.22 5.73
N ALA A 155 -5.92 24.88 4.91
CA ALA A 155 -6.27 25.14 3.51
C ALA A 155 -6.37 23.85 2.68
N VAL A 156 -5.47 22.90 2.92
CA VAL A 156 -5.53 21.58 2.27
C VAL A 156 -6.69 20.77 2.84
N HIS A 157 -6.93 20.81 4.14
CA HIS A 157 -8.05 20.09 4.75
C HIS A 157 -9.39 20.53 4.16
N GLN A 158 -9.59 21.85 4.02
CA GLN A 158 -10.79 22.40 3.41
C GLN A 158 -10.95 21.93 1.94
N ALA A 159 -9.86 21.98 1.16
CA ALA A 159 -9.89 21.54 -0.23
C ALA A 159 -10.15 20.03 -0.39
N LEU A 160 -9.64 19.20 0.54
CA LEU A 160 -9.95 17.76 0.58
C LEU A 160 -11.42 17.50 0.93
N GLN A 161 -11.98 18.26 1.87
CA GLN A 161 -13.41 18.16 2.22
C GLN A 161 -14.29 18.57 1.02
N GLU A 162 -13.97 19.66 0.35
CA GLU A 162 -14.66 20.10 -0.86
C GLU A 162 -14.63 19.04 -1.96
N LEU A 163 -13.45 18.42 -2.19
CA LEU A 163 -13.31 17.33 -3.15
C LEU A 163 -14.18 16.14 -2.80
N LYS A 164 -14.18 15.74 -1.52
CA LYS A 164 -15.04 14.65 -0.98
C LYS A 164 -16.51 14.90 -1.26
N GLU A 165 -16.98 16.11 -1.03
CA GLU A 165 -18.39 16.49 -1.25
C GLU A 165 -18.75 16.58 -2.74
N GLN A 166 -17.89 17.20 -3.56
CA GLN A 166 -18.15 17.42 -4.98
C GLN A 166 -18.10 16.15 -5.81
N LYS A 167 -17.19 15.22 -5.48
CA LYS A 167 -16.95 14.01 -6.26
C LYS A 167 -17.55 12.75 -5.63
N GLY A 168 -17.94 12.79 -4.36
CA GLY A 168 -18.47 11.63 -3.63
C GLY A 168 -17.40 10.58 -3.31
N ILE A 169 -16.11 10.91 -3.45
CA ILE A 169 -15.00 10.02 -3.12
C ILE A 169 -14.67 10.05 -1.62
N ARG A 170 -13.91 9.06 -1.16
CA ARG A 170 -13.41 9.02 0.21
C ARG A 170 -12.01 9.62 0.30
N ILE A 171 -11.73 10.26 1.42
CA ILE A 171 -10.42 10.87 1.69
C ILE A 171 -9.68 10.01 2.72
N GLY A 172 -8.43 9.70 2.44
CA GLY A 172 -7.57 8.93 3.33
C GLY A 172 -6.19 9.55 3.49
N LEU A 173 -5.37 8.87 4.27
CA LEU A 173 -3.95 9.19 4.35
C LEU A 173 -3.13 7.91 4.44
N SER A 174 -1.93 7.91 3.85
CA SER A 174 -0.95 6.87 4.12
C SER A 174 0.11 7.39 5.08
N LEU A 175 0.65 6.49 5.90
CA LEU A 175 1.62 6.79 6.96
C LEU A 175 3.00 6.26 6.60
N SER A 176 4.03 6.84 7.20
CA SER A 176 5.41 6.37 7.05
C SER A 176 6.25 6.79 8.27
N GLY A 177 7.20 5.93 8.66
CA GLY A 177 8.11 6.20 9.77
C GLY A 177 7.69 5.59 11.11
N ALA A 178 8.59 5.61 12.09
CA ALA A 178 8.37 5.01 13.40
C ALA A 178 7.20 5.64 14.18
N GLN A 179 6.85 6.88 13.85
CA GLN A 179 5.78 7.64 14.52
C GLN A 179 4.42 7.51 13.83
N GLN A 180 4.18 6.45 13.05
CA GLN A 180 2.90 6.31 12.33
C GLN A 180 1.68 6.21 13.27
N ALA A 181 1.84 5.72 14.49
CA ALA A 181 0.76 5.66 15.48
C ALA A 181 0.34 7.07 15.94
N GLU A 182 1.30 7.94 16.27
CA GLU A 182 1.06 9.31 16.68
C GLU A 182 0.45 10.14 15.54
N VAL A 183 0.95 9.96 14.31
CA VAL A 183 0.37 10.61 13.12
C VAL A 183 -1.09 10.21 12.93
N LEU A 184 -1.41 8.93 13.13
CA LEU A 184 -2.78 8.45 13.01
C LEU A 184 -3.69 9.01 14.10
N GLU A 185 -3.21 9.06 15.36
CA GLU A 185 -3.95 9.64 16.48
C GLU A 185 -4.32 11.11 16.21
N GLU A 186 -3.37 11.92 15.75
CA GLU A 186 -3.64 13.31 15.38
C GLU A 186 -4.60 13.41 14.19
N ALA A 187 -4.40 12.60 13.15
CA ALA A 187 -5.25 12.61 11.96
C ALA A 187 -6.71 12.22 12.26
N MET A 188 -6.95 11.32 13.21
CA MET A 188 -8.29 10.93 13.63
C MET A 188 -9.08 12.07 14.28
N ASN A 189 -8.40 13.06 14.84
CA ASN A 189 -9.00 14.23 15.48
C ASN A 189 -9.28 15.38 14.50
N ILE A 190 -8.82 15.30 13.25
CA ILE A 190 -9.07 16.33 12.24
C ILE A 190 -10.51 16.22 11.75
N SER A 191 -11.28 17.28 11.98
CA SER A 191 -12.69 17.36 11.56
C SER A 191 -12.99 18.71 10.93
N ILE A 192 -13.91 18.72 9.97
CA ILE A 192 -14.46 19.92 9.34
C ILE A 192 -15.98 19.84 9.50
N ASP A 193 -16.59 20.89 9.99
CA ASP A 193 -18.04 20.98 10.26
C ASP A 193 -18.57 19.80 11.10
N GLY A 194 -17.76 19.33 12.06
CA GLY A 194 -18.09 18.22 12.95
C GLY A 194 -17.99 16.82 12.31
N GLN A 195 -17.54 16.71 11.07
CA GLN A 195 -17.30 15.45 10.39
C GLN A 195 -15.80 15.16 10.29
N ARG A 196 -15.40 13.93 10.60
CA ARG A 196 -14.00 13.50 10.43
C ARG A 196 -13.58 13.63 8.95
N LEU A 197 -12.43 14.24 8.72
CA LEU A 197 -11.90 14.45 7.37
C LEU A 197 -11.48 13.12 6.72
N PHE A 198 -10.68 12.31 7.42
CA PHE A 198 -10.09 11.09 6.88
C PHE A 198 -10.98 9.87 7.14
N ASP A 199 -11.41 9.21 6.06
CA ASP A 199 -12.27 8.03 6.09
C ASP A 199 -11.46 6.73 6.19
N ALA A 200 -10.19 6.74 5.73
CA ALA A 200 -9.33 5.56 5.70
C ALA A 200 -7.87 5.91 6.01
N VAL A 201 -7.14 4.91 6.50
CA VAL A 201 -5.70 4.95 6.73
C VAL A 201 -5.00 3.82 6.00
N GLN A 202 -3.82 4.10 5.43
CA GLN A 202 -2.92 3.11 4.88
C GLN A 202 -1.59 3.14 5.65
N ALA A 203 -1.26 2.06 6.37
CA ALA A 203 -0.10 1.99 7.26
C ALA A 203 0.80 0.81 6.94
N THR A 204 2.06 0.89 7.35
CA THR A 204 2.96 -0.27 7.37
C THR A 204 2.67 -1.10 8.62
N TYR A 205 2.34 -2.37 8.41
CA TYR A 205 2.24 -3.38 9.45
C TYR A 205 2.63 -4.74 8.87
N ASN A 206 3.53 -5.44 9.54
CA ASN A 206 3.99 -6.77 9.13
C ASN A 206 4.64 -7.47 10.34
N VAL A 207 5.12 -8.69 10.14
CA VAL A 207 5.78 -9.51 11.17
C VAL A 207 6.91 -8.78 11.89
N LEU A 208 7.64 -7.87 11.22
CA LEU A 208 8.77 -7.15 11.78
C LEU A 208 8.41 -5.78 12.36
N GLU A 209 7.28 -5.19 11.95
CA GLU A 209 6.83 -3.85 12.35
C GLU A 209 5.38 -3.91 12.81
N THR A 210 5.19 -3.94 14.12
CA THR A 210 3.87 -4.07 14.75
C THR A 210 3.50 -2.86 15.61
N SER A 211 4.33 -1.82 15.67
CA SER A 211 4.20 -0.70 16.63
C SER A 211 2.87 0.06 16.53
N ALA A 212 2.28 0.12 15.33
CA ALA A 212 1.00 0.82 15.10
C ALA A 212 -0.24 -0.04 15.39
N GLU A 213 -0.11 -1.33 15.77
CA GLU A 213 -1.23 -2.28 15.91
C GLU A 213 -2.41 -1.70 16.71
N ARG A 214 -2.12 -1.20 17.91
CA ARG A 214 -3.16 -0.66 18.81
C ARG A 214 -3.91 0.53 18.19
N MET A 215 -3.19 1.44 17.55
CA MET A 215 -3.81 2.62 16.94
C MET A 215 -4.61 2.27 15.68
N LEU A 216 -4.14 1.30 14.90
CA LEU A 216 -4.88 0.78 13.74
C LEU A 216 -6.18 0.09 14.17
N GLN A 217 -6.14 -0.69 15.25
CA GLN A 217 -7.34 -1.27 15.84
C GLN A 217 -8.32 -0.17 16.30
N THR A 218 -7.83 0.85 17.00
CA THR A 218 -8.64 2.00 17.45
C THR A 218 -9.29 2.72 16.25
N ALA A 219 -8.54 2.92 15.16
CA ALA A 219 -9.05 3.54 13.93
C ALA A 219 -10.16 2.71 13.29
N HIS A 220 -9.97 1.39 13.21
CA HIS A 220 -10.98 0.47 12.69
C HIS A 220 -12.25 0.48 13.55
N GLU A 221 -12.15 0.40 14.88
CA GLU A 221 -13.27 0.49 15.82
C GLU A 221 -14.03 1.82 15.69
N ALA A 222 -13.31 2.91 15.41
CA ALA A 222 -13.89 4.22 15.08
C ALA A 222 -14.54 4.28 13.69
N GLY A 223 -14.44 3.20 12.91
CA GLY A 223 -15.04 3.05 11.59
C GLY A 223 -14.20 3.59 10.43
N MET A 224 -12.91 3.87 10.63
CA MET A 224 -11.99 4.11 9.52
C MET A 224 -11.73 2.82 8.75
N GLY A 225 -11.57 2.93 7.43
CA GLY A 225 -11.01 1.84 6.63
C GLY A 225 -9.51 1.68 6.91
N VAL A 226 -9.06 0.45 7.15
CA VAL A 226 -7.64 0.16 7.42
C VAL A 226 -7.03 -0.66 6.30
N ILE A 227 -6.04 -0.08 5.62
CA ILE A 227 -5.29 -0.69 4.53
C ILE A 227 -3.86 -0.91 4.99
N ILE A 228 -3.33 -2.12 4.81
CA ILE A 228 -1.96 -2.45 5.19
C ILE A 228 -1.08 -2.54 3.97
N LYS A 229 0.02 -1.79 3.98
CA LYS A 229 1.10 -1.84 2.99
C LYS A 229 2.35 -2.50 3.58
N GLU A 230 3.27 -2.89 2.72
CA GLU A 230 4.56 -3.48 3.10
C GLU A 230 4.44 -4.75 3.96
N ALA A 231 3.39 -5.55 3.76
CA ALA A 231 3.15 -6.77 4.52
C ALA A 231 4.28 -7.81 4.40
N VAL A 232 5.09 -7.74 3.32
CA VAL A 232 6.30 -8.57 3.14
C VAL A 232 7.61 -7.81 3.42
N ALA A 233 7.53 -6.65 4.11
CA ALA A 233 8.68 -5.82 4.53
C ALA A 233 9.69 -5.56 3.39
N ASN A 234 9.21 -5.10 2.22
CA ASN A 234 10.02 -4.82 1.03
C ASN A 234 10.83 -6.03 0.53
N GLY A 235 10.27 -7.22 0.63
CA GLY A 235 10.92 -8.48 0.24
C GLY A 235 11.74 -9.15 1.34
N ARG A 236 11.94 -8.52 2.50
CA ARG A 236 12.69 -9.08 3.64
C ARG A 236 12.01 -10.33 4.24
N LEU A 237 10.70 -10.47 4.10
CA LEU A 237 9.90 -11.63 4.53
C LEU A 237 9.62 -12.61 3.37
N THR A 238 10.50 -12.66 2.38
CA THR A 238 10.41 -13.57 1.23
C THR A 238 11.66 -14.42 1.10
N SER A 239 11.65 -15.38 0.19
CA SER A 239 12.81 -16.23 -0.11
C SER A 239 14.04 -15.49 -0.66
N ARG A 240 13.93 -14.22 -0.98
CA ARG A 240 15.03 -13.35 -1.41
C ARG A 240 15.96 -12.95 -0.28
N ASN A 241 15.44 -12.86 0.93
CA ASN A 241 16.25 -12.64 2.11
C ASN A 241 16.84 -13.98 2.59
N GLN A 242 18.18 -14.04 2.74
CA GLN A 242 18.89 -15.23 3.19
C GLN A 242 19.67 -15.00 4.49
N GLU A 243 19.78 -13.76 4.95
CA GLU A 243 20.78 -13.33 5.93
C GLU A 243 20.20 -13.03 7.32
N GLU A 244 18.93 -12.64 7.40
CA GLU A 244 18.35 -12.24 8.69
C GLU A 244 18.01 -13.46 9.57
N PRO A 245 18.19 -13.39 10.89
CA PRO A 245 18.03 -14.54 11.81
C PRO A 245 16.65 -15.19 11.73
N PHE A 246 15.57 -14.40 11.60
CA PHE A 246 14.20 -14.88 11.54
C PHE A 246 13.87 -15.68 10.25
N VAL A 247 14.72 -15.63 9.24
CA VAL A 247 14.49 -16.32 7.96
C VAL A 247 14.37 -17.83 8.14
N SER A 248 15.15 -18.41 9.07
CA SER A 248 15.09 -19.84 9.36
C SER A 248 13.71 -20.27 9.86
N ASP A 249 13.16 -19.53 10.83
CA ASP A 249 11.88 -19.84 11.45
C ASP A 249 10.73 -19.62 10.47
N LEU A 250 10.82 -18.53 9.69
CA LEU A 250 9.82 -18.24 8.63
C LEU A 250 9.83 -19.31 7.53
N LYS A 251 11.01 -19.85 7.15
CA LYS A 251 11.14 -20.99 6.21
C LYS A 251 10.49 -22.26 6.78
N GLN A 252 10.71 -22.55 8.06
CA GLN A 252 10.13 -23.73 8.70
C GLN A 252 8.59 -23.61 8.74
N MET A 253 8.07 -22.44 9.03
CA MET A 253 6.64 -22.18 9.02
C MET A 253 6.04 -22.28 7.60
N ALA A 254 6.71 -21.72 6.59
CA ALA A 254 6.33 -21.85 5.20
C ALA A 254 6.27 -23.33 4.76
N TRP A 255 7.23 -24.15 5.20
CA TRP A 255 7.23 -25.59 4.96
C TRP A 255 6.07 -26.30 5.70
N LYS A 256 5.79 -25.96 6.99
CA LYS A 256 4.65 -26.51 7.76
C LYS A 256 3.34 -26.30 7.02
N HIS A 257 3.14 -25.12 6.44
CA HIS A 257 1.90 -24.73 5.76
C HIS A 257 1.92 -25.00 4.24
N GLN A 258 3.02 -25.51 3.69
CA GLN A 258 3.20 -25.83 2.25
C GLN A 258 2.98 -24.62 1.33
N VAL A 259 3.43 -23.44 1.74
CA VAL A 259 3.32 -22.16 1.01
C VAL A 259 4.65 -21.40 0.99
N GLY A 260 4.72 -20.28 0.28
CA GLY A 260 5.86 -19.37 0.32
C GLY A 260 5.96 -18.58 1.64
N MET A 261 7.15 -18.08 1.97
CA MET A 261 7.37 -17.20 3.13
C MET A 261 6.53 -15.91 3.03
N ASP A 262 6.39 -15.38 1.83
CA ASP A 262 5.52 -14.24 1.50
C ASP A 262 4.06 -14.50 1.84
N ALA A 263 3.56 -15.70 1.57
CA ALA A 263 2.20 -16.09 1.93
C ALA A 263 2.00 -16.18 3.45
N ILE A 264 3.00 -16.64 4.22
CA ILE A 264 2.97 -16.62 5.70
C ILE A 264 2.93 -15.19 6.21
N ALA A 265 3.81 -14.31 5.69
CA ALA A 265 3.86 -12.91 6.10
C ALA A 265 2.54 -12.17 5.83
N LEU A 266 1.95 -12.38 4.66
CA LEU A 266 0.62 -11.84 4.33
C LEU A 266 -0.48 -12.43 5.20
N ALA A 267 -0.44 -13.75 5.46
CA ALA A 267 -1.42 -14.43 6.31
C ALA A 267 -1.41 -13.89 7.75
N PHE A 268 -0.23 -13.58 8.31
CA PHE A 268 -0.10 -12.92 9.61
C PHE A 268 -0.92 -11.64 9.68
N VAL A 269 -0.84 -10.80 8.65
CA VAL A 269 -1.61 -9.55 8.57
C VAL A 269 -3.09 -9.82 8.31
N LEU A 270 -3.41 -10.77 7.44
CA LEU A 270 -4.79 -11.17 7.17
C LEU A 270 -5.51 -11.79 8.38
N HIS A 271 -4.78 -12.27 9.39
CA HIS A 271 -5.35 -12.73 10.67
C HIS A 271 -5.79 -11.59 11.59
N GLN A 272 -5.41 -10.35 11.29
CA GLN A 272 -5.88 -9.20 12.04
C GLN A 272 -7.29 -8.79 11.56
N ASP A 273 -8.30 -8.89 12.42
CA ASP A 273 -9.69 -8.56 12.05
C ASP A 273 -9.89 -7.09 11.67
N TRP A 274 -9.05 -6.21 12.23
CA TRP A 274 -9.04 -4.78 11.96
C TRP A 274 -8.37 -4.39 10.63
N ALA A 275 -7.64 -5.28 9.97
CA ALA A 275 -7.07 -5.04 8.65
C ALA A 275 -8.11 -5.33 7.57
N ASP A 276 -8.68 -4.27 6.98
CA ASP A 276 -9.70 -4.43 5.94
C ASP A 276 -9.11 -4.91 4.63
N VAL A 277 -7.95 -4.36 4.25
CA VAL A 277 -7.19 -4.70 3.03
C VAL A 277 -5.72 -4.87 3.35
N VAL A 278 -5.12 -5.95 2.84
CA VAL A 278 -3.67 -6.18 2.86
C VAL A 278 -3.15 -6.09 1.43
N LEU A 279 -2.25 -5.15 1.16
CA LEU A 279 -1.72 -4.94 -0.19
C LEU A 279 -0.62 -5.95 -0.51
N SER A 280 -0.81 -6.70 -1.59
CA SER A 280 0.26 -7.37 -2.31
C SER A 280 1.04 -6.34 -3.12
N GLY A 281 2.36 -6.35 -3.01
CA GLY A 281 3.29 -5.58 -3.85
C GLY A 281 3.90 -6.42 -4.97
N ALA A 282 3.17 -7.41 -5.48
CA ALA A 282 3.66 -8.31 -6.53
C ALA A 282 4.05 -7.55 -7.79
N SER A 283 5.28 -7.77 -8.27
CA SER A 283 5.83 -7.22 -9.51
C SER A 283 5.74 -8.20 -10.68
N THR A 284 5.36 -9.44 -10.42
CA THR A 284 5.14 -10.50 -11.42
C THR A 284 3.89 -11.31 -11.10
N VAL A 285 3.35 -12.00 -12.10
CA VAL A 285 2.21 -12.93 -11.91
C VAL A 285 2.57 -14.05 -10.94
N ALA A 286 3.79 -14.59 -11.00
CA ALA A 286 4.24 -15.63 -10.08
C ALA A 286 4.25 -15.18 -8.61
N HIS A 287 4.68 -13.92 -8.34
CA HIS A 287 4.59 -13.36 -6.98
C HIS A 287 3.13 -13.22 -6.52
N LEU A 288 2.27 -12.76 -7.41
CA LEU A 288 0.85 -12.63 -7.09
C LEU A 288 0.21 -13.98 -6.76
N GLU A 289 0.49 -15.00 -7.55
CA GLU A 289 0.00 -16.38 -7.31
C GLU A 289 0.47 -16.90 -5.95
N SER A 290 1.77 -16.69 -5.60
CA SER A 290 2.28 -17.02 -4.27
C SER A 290 1.54 -16.26 -3.17
N ASN A 291 1.39 -14.94 -3.32
CA ASN A 291 0.74 -14.09 -2.33
C ASN A 291 -0.74 -14.44 -2.10
N VAL A 292 -1.44 -14.88 -3.14
CA VAL A 292 -2.87 -15.29 -3.06
C VAL A 292 -3.06 -16.48 -2.12
N TRP A 293 -2.08 -17.39 -2.00
CA TRP A 293 -2.13 -18.50 -1.07
C TRP A 293 -2.29 -18.07 0.39
N ALA A 294 -1.91 -16.83 0.75
CA ALA A 294 -2.12 -16.30 2.09
C ALA A 294 -3.58 -16.39 2.59
N ASN A 295 -4.55 -16.31 1.68
CA ASN A 295 -5.98 -16.42 2.04
C ASN A 295 -6.37 -17.84 2.53
N SER A 296 -5.61 -18.85 2.17
CA SER A 296 -5.88 -20.24 2.55
C SER A 296 -5.09 -20.69 3.79
N VAL A 297 -4.05 -19.95 4.16
CA VAL A 297 -3.24 -20.25 5.35
C VAL A 297 -4.08 -20.08 6.61
N ARG A 298 -3.99 -21.02 7.53
CA ARG A 298 -4.60 -20.97 8.86
C ARG A 298 -3.48 -21.08 9.88
N LEU A 299 -3.07 -19.92 10.40
CA LEU A 299 -2.08 -19.83 11.48
C LEU A 299 -2.76 -20.18 12.80
N ASP A 300 -2.19 -21.11 13.55
CA ASP A 300 -2.62 -21.39 14.92
C ASP A 300 -1.99 -20.40 15.92
N GLN A 301 -2.31 -20.53 17.21
CA GLN A 301 -1.80 -19.60 18.23
C GLN A 301 -0.27 -19.69 18.36
N GLU A 302 0.32 -20.88 18.23
CA GLU A 302 1.77 -21.09 18.27
C GLU A 302 2.46 -20.38 17.11
N ASP A 303 1.91 -20.50 15.89
CA ASP A 303 2.39 -19.78 14.71
C ASP A 303 2.34 -18.26 14.94
N MET A 304 1.23 -17.74 15.45
CA MET A 304 1.06 -16.32 15.71
C MET A 304 2.04 -15.80 16.76
N ASP A 305 2.28 -16.57 17.83
CA ASP A 305 3.21 -16.20 18.89
C ASP A 305 4.67 -16.18 18.38
N LEU A 306 5.04 -17.15 17.54
CA LEU A 306 6.35 -17.19 16.90
C LEU A 306 6.55 -16.00 15.94
N LEU A 307 5.53 -15.67 15.13
CA LEU A 307 5.59 -14.53 14.22
C LEU A 307 5.68 -13.20 14.98
N ARG A 308 4.91 -13.03 16.03
CA ARG A 308 4.97 -11.82 16.90
C ARG A 308 6.34 -11.65 17.58
N ALA A 309 7.00 -12.75 17.92
CA ALA A 309 8.33 -12.72 18.54
C ALA A 309 9.44 -12.23 17.59
N MET A 310 9.18 -12.17 16.26
CA MET A 310 10.11 -11.63 15.26
C MET A 310 10.08 -10.09 15.17
N ALA A 311 9.12 -9.42 15.84
CA ALA A 311 8.97 -7.98 15.78
C ALA A 311 10.26 -7.25 16.22
N MET A 312 10.61 -6.24 15.47
CA MET A 312 11.77 -5.38 15.74
C MET A 312 11.36 -4.14 16.55
N VAL A 313 12.33 -3.47 17.15
CA VAL A 313 12.15 -2.08 17.58
C VAL A 313 11.84 -1.24 16.35
N SER A 314 10.82 -0.39 16.42
CA SER A 314 10.29 0.34 15.25
C SER A 314 11.37 1.20 14.58
N GLU A 315 12.19 1.92 15.35
CA GLU A 315 13.29 2.74 14.85
C GLU A 315 14.30 1.90 14.05
N ASP A 316 14.61 0.69 14.52
CA ASP A 316 15.53 -0.22 13.83
C ASP A 316 14.93 -0.74 12.53
N TYR A 317 13.63 -1.08 12.53
CA TYR A 317 12.92 -1.46 11.31
C TYR A 317 12.99 -0.36 10.26
N TRP A 318 12.62 0.87 10.64
CA TRP A 318 12.59 2.01 9.74
C TRP A 318 14.00 2.45 9.30
N GLY A 319 14.99 2.30 10.18
CA GLY A 319 16.41 2.51 9.85
C GLY A 319 16.88 1.56 8.75
N LYS A 320 16.62 0.25 8.92
CA LYS A 320 16.92 -0.76 7.89
C LYS A 320 16.15 -0.52 6.60
N ARG A 321 14.85 -0.21 6.68
CA ARG A 321 14.04 0.11 5.51
C ARG A 321 14.60 1.29 4.71
N LYS A 322 15.06 2.35 5.39
CA LYS A 322 15.65 3.53 4.77
C LYS A 322 16.97 3.23 4.06
N SER A 323 17.70 2.21 4.52
CA SER A 323 18.98 1.80 3.93
C SER A 323 18.83 0.85 2.73
N LEU A 324 17.60 0.42 2.40
CA LEU A 324 17.37 -0.41 1.21
C LEU A 324 17.67 0.40 -0.05
N SER A 325 18.42 -0.22 -0.95
CA SER A 325 18.75 0.38 -2.25
C SER A 325 17.52 0.47 -3.15
N TRP A 326 17.43 1.53 -3.88
CA TRP A 326 16.61 1.60 -5.08
C TRP A 326 17.26 0.72 -6.16
N ASN A 327 16.55 -0.24 -6.70
CA ASN A 327 17.07 -1.18 -7.70
C ASN A 327 16.00 -1.60 -8.71
#